data_313a20425e15303ab4837bf24fae8511
#
_entry.id   313a20425e15303ab4837bf24fae8511
#
_cell.length_a   1.000
_cell.length_b   1.000
_cell.length_c   1.000
_cell.angle_alpha   90.00
_cell.angle_beta   90.00
_cell.angle_gamma   90.00
#
_symmetry.space_group_name_H-M   'P 1'
#
loop_
_entity.id
_entity.type
_entity.pdbx_description
1 polymer ?
#
loop_
_entity_poly.entity_id
_entity_poly.type
_entity_poly.pdbx_seq_one_letter_code
_entity_poly.pdbx_strand_id
1 'polypeptide(L)'
;FFSSILHITENGNQALGVNLTNDRFLVLLVALVSILMDTIAYFAGKKFGKRPFINNVSPNKTMEGFLSAIVVTPLILTLISVNFLNTGLLATIILFFVVSLFSVIGDAVASMMKRVIEIKDFSDLIPGHGGIYDRLDSHIASFPCFVLLLNFFV
;
A
#
# COMPACT_ATOMS: atom_id res chain seq x y z
N PHE A 1 -7.79 -9.43 4.24
CA PHE A 1 -7.34 -9.22 2.86
C PHE A 1 -8.36 -9.76 1.85
N PHE A 2 -8.62 -11.08 1.81
CA PHE A 2 -9.61 -11.68 0.89
C PHE A 2 -11.02 -11.11 1.10
N SER A 3 -11.47 -11.03 2.35
CA SER A 3 -12.78 -10.43 2.67
C SER A 3 -12.87 -8.95 2.27
N SER A 4 -11.77 -8.21 2.35
CA SER A 4 -11.74 -6.81 1.92
C SER A 4 -11.86 -6.67 0.41
N ILE A 5 -11.22 -7.55 -0.36
CA ILE A 5 -11.38 -7.59 -1.82
C ILE A 5 -12.82 -7.94 -2.20
N LEU A 6 -13.40 -8.98 -1.58
CA LEU A 6 -14.79 -9.37 -1.81
C LEU A 6 -15.76 -8.23 -1.44
N HIS A 7 -15.52 -7.55 -0.33
CA HIS A 7 -16.34 -6.41 0.09
C HIS A 7 -16.32 -5.26 -0.94
N ILE A 8 -15.16 -4.97 -1.52
CA ILE A 8 -15.05 -3.98 -2.61
C ILE A 8 -15.87 -4.43 -3.82
N THR A 9 -15.80 -5.72 -4.19
CA THR A 9 -16.45 -6.24 -5.40
C THR A 9 -17.95 -6.47 -5.25
N GLU A 10 -18.46 -6.77 -4.04
CA GLU A 10 -19.88 -7.05 -3.81
C GLU A 10 -20.68 -5.80 -3.45
N ASN A 11 -20.13 -4.90 -2.63
CA ASN A 11 -20.82 -3.73 -2.09
C ASN A 11 -20.47 -2.42 -2.80
N GLY A 12 -19.45 -2.41 -3.66
CA GLY A 12 -19.03 -1.22 -4.40
C GLY A 12 -20.18 -0.59 -5.20
N ASN A 13 -21.09 -1.41 -5.74
CA ASN A 13 -22.25 -0.95 -6.50
C ASN A 13 -23.33 -0.21 -5.65
N GLN A 14 -23.42 -0.51 -4.35
CA GLN A 14 -24.48 0.07 -3.50
C GLN A 14 -23.98 1.27 -2.70
N ALA A 15 -22.75 1.24 -2.22
CA ALA A 15 -22.21 2.29 -1.36
C ALA A 15 -21.70 3.52 -2.12
N LEU A 16 -21.23 3.35 -3.37
CA LEU A 16 -20.57 4.41 -4.14
C LEU A 16 -21.35 4.85 -5.38
N GLY A 17 -22.47 4.21 -5.74
CA GLY A 17 -23.12 4.41 -7.03
C GLY A 17 -22.21 4.01 -8.21
N VAL A 18 -21.28 3.09 -7.95
CA VAL A 18 -20.16 2.75 -8.81
C VAL A 18 -20.48 1.50 -9.62
N ASN A 19 -20.28 1.55 -10.93
CA ASN A 19 -20.44 0.41 -11.83
C ASN A 19 -19.29 -0.61 -11.65
N LEU A 20 -19.54 -1.89 -12.00
CA LEU A 20 -18.57 -3.01 -11.94
C LEU A 20 -17.16 -2.69 -12.50
N THR A 21 -17.04 -1.73 -13.41
CA THR A 21 -15.75 -1.23 -13.93
C THR A 21 -14.94 -0.49 -12.88
N ASN A 22 -15.61 0.15 -11.91
CA ASN A 22 -14.97 0.96 -10.88
C ASN A 22 -14.44 0.08 -9.73
N ASP A 23 -15.07 -1.07 -9.43
CA ASP A 23 -14.60 -1.98 -8.37
C ASP A 23 -13.20 -2.52 -8.68
N ARG A 24 -12.97 -2.92 -9.94
CA ARG A 24 -11.64 -3.35 -10.40
C ARG A 24 -10.62 -2.21 -10.32
N PHE A 25 -11.06 -1.00 -10.59
CA PHE A 25 -10.23 0.18 -10.49
C PHE A 25 -9.84 0.48 -9.03
N LEU A 26 -10.76 0.32 -8.07
CA LEU A 26 -10.46 0.48 -6.64
C LEU A 26 -9.42 -0.53 -6.16
N VAL A 27 -9.57 -1.81 -6.54
CA VAL A 27 -8.57 -2.84 -6.23
C VAL A 27 -7.19 -2.49 -6.82
N LEU A 28 -7.18 -2.01 -8.06
CA LEU A 28 -5.95 -1.59 -8.73
C LEU A 28 -5.31 -0.38 -8.05
N LEU A 29 -6.09 0.60 -7.58
CA LEU A 29 -5.57 1.75 -6.85
C LEU A 29 -4.85 1.33 -5.57
N VAL A 30 -5.43 0.40 -4.79
CA VAL A 30 -4.78 -0.08 -3.56
C VAL A 30 -3.50 -0.86 -3.88
N ALA A 31 -3.52 -1.67 -4.93
CA ALA A 31 -2.30 -2.36 -5.39
C ALA A 31 -1.20 -1.35 -5.81
N LEU A 32 -1.58 -0.27 -6.48
CA LEU A 32 -0.67 0.79 -6.88
C LEU A 32 -0.05 1.54 -5.67
N VAL A 33 -0.74 1.63 -4.53
CA VAL A 33 -0.16 2.25 -3.31
C VAL A 33 1.18 1.60 -2.99
N SER A 34 1.22 0.29 -2.83
CA SER A 34 2.43 -0.43 -2.43
C SER A 34 3.52 -0.35 -3.50
N ILE A 35 3.15 -0.51 -4.77
CA ILE A 35 4.10 -0.42 -5.89
C ILE A 35 4.74 0.97 -5.95
N LEU A 36 3.95 2.03 -5.82
CA LEU A 36 4.46 3.40 -5.84
C LEU A 36 5.29 3.71 -4.60
N MET A 37 4.85 3.25 -3.42
CA MET A 37 5.62 3.42 -2.17
C MET A 37 7.02 2.84 -2.31
N ASP A 38 7.15 1.59 -2.76
CA ASP A 38 8.45 0.94 -2.92
C ASP A 38 9.30 1.58 -4.02
N THR A 39 8.68 1.92 -5.14
CA THR A 39 9.37 2.53 -6.28
C THR A 39 9.91 3.92 -5.91
N ILE A 40 9.09 4.78 -5.34
CA ILE A 40 9.48 6.13 -4.95
C ILE A 40 10.51 6.08 -3.81
N ALA A 41 10.29 5.21 -2.80
CA ALA A 41 11.22 5.03 -1.70
C ALA A 41 12.61 4.57 -2.20
N TYR A 42 12.64 3.66 -3.17
CA TYR A 42 13.89 3.18 -3.77
C TYR A 42 14.63 4.30 -4.52
N PHE A 43 13.96 5.02 -5.43
CA PHE A 43 14.60 6.07 -6.22
C PHE A 43 15.02 7.27 -5.37
N ALA A 44 14.15 7.73 -4.47
CA ALA A 44 14.47 8.81 -3.57
C ALA A 44 15.56 8.42 -2.56
N GLY A 45 15.48 7.20 -2.02
CA GLY A 45 16.50 6.66 -1.12
C GLY A 45 17.86 6.52 -1.77
N LYS A 46 17.92 6.08 -3.03
CA LYS A 46 19.17 5.99 -3.81
C LYS A 46 19.80 7.37 -4.08
N LYS A 47 18.96 8.39 -4.31
CA LYS A 47 19.44 9.74 -4.67
C LYS A 47 19.74 10.61 -3.44
N PHE A 48 18.92 10.53 -2.41
CA PHE A 48 18.96 11.42 -1.26
C PHE A 48 19.21 10.71 0.07
N GLY A 49 19.20 9.37 0.10
CA GLY A 49 19.30 8.57 1.33
C GLY A 49 20.63 8.77 2.04
N LYS A 50 20.55 9.11 3.33
CA LYS A 50 21.71 9.26 4.22
C LYS A 50 21.57 8.41 5.47
N ARG A 51 20.34 8.18 5.93
CA ARG A 51 20.06 7.48 7.19
C ARG A 51 19.25 6.21 6.92
N PRO A 52 19.66 5.06 7.45
CA PRO A 52 18.88 3.83 7.32
C PRO A 52 17.55 3.97 8.08
N PHE A 53 16.48 3.38 7.55
CA PHE A 53 15.14 3.47 8.14
C PHE A 53 15.04 2.62 9.42
N ILE A 54 15.35 1.32 9.31
CA ILE A 54 15.38 0.38 10.45
C ILE A 54 16.59 -0.53 10.25
N ASN A 55 17.68 -0.27 10.98
CA ASN A 55 18.96 -0.96 10.80
C ASN A 55 18.85 -2.49 10.86
N ASN A 56 18.07 -3.01 11.84
CA ASN A 56 18.03 -4.45 12.13
C ASN A 56 17.02 -5.23 11.27
N VAL A 57 16.08 -4.54 10.60
CA VAL A 57 14.99 -5.18 9.84
C VAL A 57 15.19 -5.03 8.34
N SER A 58 15.50 -3.83 7.89
CA SER A 58 15.68 -3.52 6.46
C SER A 58 16.76 -2.46 6.26
N PRO A 59 18.05 -2.86 6.21
CA PRO A 59 19.18 -1.92 6.14
C PRO A 59 19.23 -1.12 4.83
N ASN A 60 18.60 -1.60 3.78
CA ASN A 60 18.60 -0.97 2.46
C ASN A 60 17.53 0.13 2.30
N LYS A 61 16.57 0.23 3.22
CA LYS A 61 15.55 1.30 3.21
C LYS A 61 16.08 2.53 3.96
N THR A 62 15.89 3.73 3.40
CA THR A 62 16.35 4.99 3.98
C THR A 62 15.17 5.84 4.48
N MET A 63 15.41 6.65 5.51
CA MET A 63 14.41 7.57 6.06
C MET A 63 13.95 8.60 5.03
N GLU A 64 14.90 9.12 4.25
CA GLU A 64 14.61 10.11 3.21
C GLU A 64 13.77 9.51 2.07
N GLY A 65 14.06 8.25 1.70
CA GLY A 65 13.25 7.50 0.75
C GLY A 65 11.83 7.29 1.23
N PHE A 66 11.68 6.86 2.49
CA PHE A 66 10.38 6.67 3.14
C PHE A 66 9.57 7.98 3.19
N LEU A 67 10.16 9.08 3.68
CA LEU A 67 9.49 10.38 3.76
C LEU A 67 9.06 10.90 2.39
N SER A 68 9.90 10.70 1.36
CA SER A 68 9.56 11.07 -0.01
C SER A 68 8.37 10.25 -0.52
N ALA A 69 8.37 8.94 -0.29
CA ALA A 69 7.30 8.06 -0.75
C ALA A 69 5.96 8.37 -0.06
N ILE A 70 5.96 8.62 1.25
CA ILE A 70 4.72 8.86 2.02
C ILE A 70 4.05 10.20 1.64
N VAL A 71 4.80 11.14 1.07
CA VAL A 71 4.24 12.41 0.57
C VAL A 71 3.83 12.30 -0.89
N VAL A 72 4.68 11.73 -1.74
CA VAL A 72 4.49 11.72 -3.19
C VAL A 72 3.43 10.71 -3.63
N THR A 73 3.38 9.53 -3.01
CA THR A 73 2.40 8.47 -3.38
C THR A 73 0.96 8.94 -3.24
N PRO A 74 0.51 9.51 -2.10
CA PRO A 74 -0.86 10.01 -1.95
C PRO A 74 -1.21 11.08 -2.98
N LEU A 75 -0.29 11.98 -3.31
CA LEU A 75 -0.51 13.03 -4.29
C LEU A 75 -0.72 12.45 -5.69
N ILE A 76 0.11 11.50 -6.12
CA ILE A 76 -0.03 10.84 -7.42
C ILE A 76 -1.37 10.09 -7.50
N LEU A 77 -1.70 9.30 -6.47
CA LEU A 77 -2.93 8.53 -6.46
C LEU A 77 -4.17 9.41 -6.41
N THR A 78 -4.11 10.52 -5.69
CA THR A 78 -5.19 11.51 -5.69
C THR A 78 -5.42 12.09 -7.08
N LEU A 79 -4.36 12.47 -7.80
CA LEU A 79 -4.48 12.99 -9.16
C LEU A 79 -5.10 11.97 -10.13
N ILE A 80 -4.79 10.67 -9.94
CA ILE A 80 -5.35 9.60 -10.76
C ILE A 80 -6.83 9.35 -10.43
N SER A 81 -7.19 9.42 -9.15
CA SER A 81 -8.48 8.93 -8.65
C SER A 81 -9.54 10.01 -8.41
N VAL A 82 -9.18 11.29 -8.40
CA VAL A 82 -10.09 12.40 -8.05
C VAL A 82 -11.37 12.45 -8.91
N ASN A 83 -11.29 12.03 -10.16
CA ASN A 83 -12.44 11.99 -11.06
C ASN A 83 -13.30 10.72 -10.95
N PHE A 84 -12.83 9.72 -10.21
CA PHE A 84 -13.48 8.42 -10.05
C PHE A 84 -14.06 8.22 -8.66
N LEU A 85 -13.42 8.82 -7.65
CA LEU A 85 -13.90 8.82 -6.28
C LEU A 85 -14.76 10.06 -6.07
N ASN A 86 -16.03 9.88 -5.76
CA ASN A 86 -16.95 10.98 -5.42
C ASN A 86 -16.65 11.62 -4.06
N THR A 87 -15.42 11.49 -3.58
CA THR A 87 -14.91 12.08 -2.34
C THR A 87 -14.24 13.42 -2.65
N GLY A 88 -14.33 14.36 -1.71
CA GLY A 88 -13.64 15.65 -1.85
C GLY A 88 -12.12 15.48 -1.94
N LEU A 89 -11.43 16.40 -2.62
CA LEU A 89 -9.99 16.36 -2.83
C LEU A 89 -9.19 16.10 -1.54
N LEU A 90 -9.54 16.81 -0.46
CA LEU A 90 -8.87 16.66 0.83
C LEU A 90 -9.09 15.27 1.45
N ALA A 91 -10.33 14.75 1.36
CA ALA A 91 -10.66 13.40 1.84
C ALA A 91 -9.87 12.33 1.09
N THR A 92 -9.73 12.47 -0.23
CA THR A 92 -8.94 11.56 -1.07
C THR A 92 -7.45 11.57 -0.71
N ILE A 93 -6.88 12.75 -0.46
CA ILE A 93 -5.48 12.87 -0.01
C ILE A 93 -5.28 12.17 1.33
N ILE A 94 -6.17 12.43 2.30
CA ILE A 94 -6.10 11.81 3.63
C ILE A 94 -6.25 10.28 3.52
N LEU A 95 -7.18 9.80 2.70
CA LEU A 95 -7.40 8.39 2.46
C LEU A 95 -6.10 7.71 1.99
N PHE A 96 -5.51 8.19 0.90
CA PHE A 96 -4.28 7.58 0.37
C PHE A 96 -3.07 7.78 1.29
N PHE A 97 -3.00 8.86 2.04
CA PHE A 97 -1.96 9.07 3.03
C PHE A 97 -2.02 8.01 4.13
N VAL A 98 -3.19 7.77 4.71
CA VAL A 98 -3.36 6.76 5.76
C VAL A 98 -3.14 5.35 5.21
N VAL A 99 -3.65 5.04 4.02
CA VAL A 99 -3.43 3.74 3.36
C VAL A 99 -1.94 3.50 3.07
N SER A 100 -1.20 4.52 2.67
CA SER A 100 0.26 4.44 2.49
C SER A 100 1.00 4.14 3.79
N LEU A 101 0.58 4.74 4.91
CA LEU A 101 1.12 4.42 6.23
C LEU A 101 0.89 2.94 6.60
N PHE A 102 -0.33 2.46 6.41
CA PHE A 102 -0.68 1.05 6.70
C PHE A 102 0.06 0.07 5.79
N SER A 103 0.31 0.44 4.52
CA SER A 103 1.13 -0.35 3.61
C SER A 103 2.55 -0.56 4.16
N VAL A 104 3.17 0.50 4.66
CA VAL A 104 4.52 0.42 5.27
C VAL A 104 4.51 -0.36 6.58
N ILE A 105 3.48 -0.18 7.41
CA ILE A 105 3.34 -0.95 8.65
C ILE A 105 3.21 -2.45 8.34
N GLY A 106 2.41 -2.82 7.34
CA GLY A 106 2.25 -4.21 6.91
C GLY A 106 3.59 -4.84 6.49
N ASP A 107 4.33 -4.18 5.60
CA ASP A 107 5.66 -4.63 5.18
C ASP A 107 6.66 -4.72 6.37
N ALA A 108 6.66 -3.72 7.25
CA ALA A 108 7.53 -3.72 8.43
C ALA A 108 7.22 -4.89 9.38
N VAL A 109 5.93 -5.13 9.67
CA VAL A 109 5.48 -6.24 10.52
C VAL A 109 5.87 -7.59 9.92
N ALA A 110 5.59 -7.80 8.62
CA ALA A 110 5.97 -9.03 7.93
C ALA A 110 7.50 -9.24 7.94
N SER A 111 8.26 -8.17 7.71
CA SER A 111 9.71 -8.21 7.77
C SER A 111 10.22 -8.54 9.19
N MET A 112 9.63 -7.98 10.23
CA MET A 112 9.96 -8.32 11.63
C MET A 112 9.64 -9.78 11.94
N MET A 113 8.47 -10.28 11.52
CA MET A 113 8.09 -11.68 11.72
C MET A 113 9.12 -12.63 11.08
N LYS A 114 9.56 -12.34 9.85
CA LYS A 114 10.62 -13.12 9.17
C LYS A 114 11.91 -13.16 9.99
N ARG A 115 12.32 -12.05 10.61
CA ARG A 115 13.54 -12.00 11.45
C ARG A 115 13.41 -12.78 12.73
N VAL A 116 12.23 -12.76 13.38
CA VAL A 116 11.98 -13.52 14.63
C VAL A 116 12.10 -15.04 14.42
N ILE A 117 11.69 -15.53 13.23
CA ILE A 117 11.78 -16.96 12.89
C ILE A 117 13.05 -17.30 12.08
N GLU A 118 14.00 -16.36 12.01
CA GLU A 118 15.30 -16.51 11.36
C GLU A 118 15.24 -16.90 9.87
N ILE A 119 14.14 -16.55 9.19
CA ILE A 119 14.00 -16.73 7.74
C ILE A 119 14.14 -15.40 7.00
N LYS A 120 14.44 -15.47 5.72
CA LYS A 120 14.47 -14.33 4.83
C LYS A 120 13.16 -14.18 4.06
N ASP A 121 12.65 -15.25 3.52
CA ASP A 121 11.43 -15.33 2.71
C ASP A 121 10.52 -16.41 3.30
N PHE A 122 9.19 -16.23 3.22
CA PHE A 122 8.22 -17.21 3.77
C PHE A 122 8.15 -18.50 2.96
N SER A 123 8.50 -18.46 1.66
CA SER A 123 8.61 -19.63 0.81
C SER A 123 9.42 -19.33 -0.45
N ASP A 124 9.90 -20.39 -1.13
CA ASP A 124 10.65 -20.31 -2.39
C ASP A 124 9.78 -20.64 -3.61
N LEU A 125 8.47 -20.36 -3.53
CA LEU A 125 7.50 -20.70 -4.59
C LEU A 125 7.80 -20.02 -5.92
N ILE A 126 8.37 -18.82 -5.90
CA ILE A 126 8.74 -18.09 -7.13
C ILE A 126 10.27 -18.04 -7.20
N PRO A 127 10.89 -18.77 -8.15
CA PRO A 127 12.35 -18.80 -8.28
C PRO A 127 12.94 -17.39 -8.40
N GLY A 128 13.86 -17.04 -7.49
CA GLY A 128 14.52 -15.73 -7.43
C GLY A 128 13.68 -14.57 -6.89
N HIS A 129 12.44 -14.81 -6.47
CA HIS A 129 11.52 -13.76 -6.02
C HIS A 129 10.82 -14.03 -4.67
N GLY A 130 11.10 -15.17 -4.01
CA GLY A 130 10.49 -15.52 -2.73
C GLY A 130 9.06 -16.04 -2.84
N GLY A 131 8.29 -15.96 -1.77
CA GLY A 131 6.92 -16.45 -1.70
C GLY A 131 5.86 -15.45 -2.15
N ILE A 132 4.67 -15.96 -2.43
CA ILE A 132 3.48 -15.13 -2.70
C ILE A 132 3.17 -14.22 -1.51
N TYR A 133 3.35 -14.72 -0.29
CA TYR A 133 3.12 -13.95 0.93
C TYR A 133 4.08 -12.76 1.05
N ASP A 134 5.33 -12.92 0.60
CA ASP A 134 6.35 -11.86 0.57
C ASP A 134 6.01 -10.71 -0.40
N ARG A 135 5.06 -10.94 -1.31
CA ARG A 135 4.55 -9.93 -2.26
C ARG A 135 3.29 -9.24 -1.78
N LEU A 136 2.56 -9.88 -0.88
CA LEU A 136 1.28 -9.39 -0.39
C LEU A 136 1.38 -8.77 1.02
N ASP A 137 2.56 -8.77 1.63
CA ASP A 137 2.78 -8.32 3.01
C ASP A 137 2.29 -6.88 3.25
N SER A 138 2.62 -5.95 2.39
CA SER A 138 2.14 -4.57 2.43
C SER A 138 0.64 -4.46 2.12
N HIS A 139 0.11 -5.36 1.29
CA HIS A 139 -1.29 -5.34 0.87
C HIS A 139 -2.24 -5.85 1.96
N ILE A 140 -1.78 -6.76 2.84
CA ILE A 140 -2.58 -7.33 3.93
C ILE A 140 -3.10 -6.24 4.87
N ALA A 141 -2.31 -5.20 5.13
CA ALA A 141 -2.72 -4.09 5.97
C ALA A 141 -3.41 -2.96 5.18
N SER A 142 -2.96 -2.66 3.96
CA SER A 142 -3.48 -1.54 3.17
C SER A 142 -4.91 -1.78 2.65
N PHE A 143 -5.27 -3.01 2.23
CA PHE A 143 -6.62 -3.29 1.71
C PHE A 143 -7.72 -3.11 2.76
N PRO A 144 -7.68 -3.72 3.97
CA PRO A 144 -8.70 -3.48 4.99
C PRO A 144 -8.80 -2.01 5.38
N CYS A 145 -7.65 -1.33 5.52
CA CYS A 145 -7.61 0.08 5.84
C CYS A 145 -8.31 0.94 4.76
N PHE A 146 -8.03 0.67 3.49
CA PHE A 146 -8.68 1.37 2.38
C PHE A 146 -10.20 1.20 2.39
N VAL A 147 -10.70 -0.04 2.56
CA VAL A 147 -12.14 -0.31 2.62
C VAL A 147 -12.82 0.42 3.77
N LEU A 148 -12.21 0.38 4.96
CA LEU A 148 -12.75 1.07 6.14
C LEU A 148 -12.83 2.58 5.93
N LEU A 149 -11.76 3.18 5.41
CA LEU A 149 -11.71 4.62 5.15
C LEU A 149 -12.65 5.03 4.03
N LEU A 150 -12.74 4.24 2.98
CA LEU A 150 -13.67 4.52 1.88
C LEU A 150 -15.11 4.58 2.37
N ASN A 151 -15.53 3.62 3.19
CA ASN A 151 -16.86 3.61 3.81
C ASN A 151 -17.08 4.78 4.79
N PHE A 152 -16.02 5.37 5.33
CA PHE A 152 -16.13 6.52 6.22
C PHE A 152 -16.27 7.85 5.47
N PHE A 153 -15.67 7.97 4.28
CA PHE A 153 -15.66 9.21 3.49
C PHE A 153 -16.78 9.29 2.44
N VAL A 154 -17.46 8.19 2.15
CA VAL A 154 -18.58 8.08 1.23
C VAL A 154 -19.87 7.91 1.98
#